data_9a8cf3a8a46b71979810b6eb4f3dfe15
#
_entry.id   9a8cf3a8a46b71979810b6eb4f3dfe15
#
_cell.length_a   1.000
_cell.length_b   1.000
_cell.length_c   1.000
_cell.angle_alpha   90.00
_cell.angle_beta   90.00
_cell.angle_gamma   90.00
#
_symmetry.space_group_name_H-M   'P 1'
#
loop_
_entity.id
_entity.type
_entity.pdbx_description
1 polymer ?
#
loop_
_entity_poly.entity_id
_entity_poly.type
_entity_poly.pdbx_seq_one_letter_code
_entity_poly.pdbx_strand_id
1 'polypeptide(L)'
;MAESKIYMDLHNYTKKYNIIYADPPWSFKTYSDKGKGRSADNHYPVMNIEDIKNLPIQHIVGDDCVLFIWVTFPLLKEGIEVLESWGFTYKTIGFNWVKRNKISDSWFWGLGYWTRSNSEICLLGTKGNPKRISAGVHQIVDDRIMKHSKKPDTVRQRIVELCGDLPRIELFAREKPDGWDVWGNEV
;
A
#
# COMPACT_ATOMS: atom_id res chain seq x y z
N MET A 1 -18.54 10.76 -17.73
CA MET A 1 -18.47 11.78 -16.62
C MET A 1 -18.97 11.24 -15.26
N ALA A 2 -18.91 9.93 -15.01
CA ALA A 2 -19.38 9.29 -13.76
C ALA A 2 -18.25 8.70 -12.89
N GLU A 3 -17.04 8.60 -13.41
CA GLU A 3 -15.92 7.94 -12.73
C GLU A 3 -15.13 8.84 -11.75
N SER A 4 -15.31 10.17 -11.80
CA SER A 4 -14.55 11.11 -10.97
C SER A 4 -15.11 11.36 -9.56
N LYS A 5 -16.22 10.70 -9.18
CA LYS A 5 -16.82 10.80 -7.83
C LYS A 5 -16.30 9.80 -6.81
N ILE A 6 -15.41 8.90 -7.25
CA ILE A 6 -15.03 7.72 -6.45
C ILE A 6 -13.96 8.06 -5.41
N TYR A 7 -13.09 9.02 -5.67
CA TYR A 7 -12.06 9.42 -4.72
C TYR A 7 -12.45 10.77 -4.10
N MET A 8 -12.77 10.77 -2.82
CA MET A 8 -12.98 12.01 -2.07
C MET A 8 -11.77 12.91 -2.23
N ASP A 9 -12.04 14.18 -2.47
CA ASP A 9 -11.02 15.18 -2.70
C ASP A 9 -10.09 15.32 -1.49
N LEU A 10 -8.83 14.88 -1.61
CA LEU A 10 -7.80 15.06 -0.59
C LEU A 10 -7.48 16.52 -0.30
N HIS A 11 -7.87 17.46 -1.18
CA HIS A 11 -7.75 18.90 -0.92
C HIS A 11 -8.60 19.37 0.27
N ASN A 12 -9.64 18.64 0.64
CA ASN A 12 -10.48 18.96 1.79
C ASN A 12 -9.85 18.57 3.13
N TYR A 13 -8.73 17.82 3.11
CA TYR A 13 -8.02 17.46 4.33
C TYR A 13 -7.12 18.60 4.77
N THR A 14 -7.37 19.14 5.97
CA THR A 14 -6.54 20.21 6.57
C THR A 14 -5.42 19.66 7.46
N LYS A 15 -5.56 18.41 7.91
CA LYS A 15 -4.59 17.73 8.77
C LYS A 15 -3.38 17.27 7.99
N LYS A 16 -2.20 17.41 8.59
CA LYS A 16 -0.93 16.87 8.06
C LYS A 16 -0.59 15.59 8.80
N TYR A 17 0.02 14.65 8.05
CA TYR A 17 0.37 13.33 8.56
C TYR A 17 1.88 13.10 8.51
N ASN A 18 2.38 12.41 9.53
CA ASN A 18 3.78 11.98 9.63
C ASN A 18 3.97 10.54 9.16
N ILE A 19 2.87 9.78 9.05
CA ILE A 19 2.85 8.42 8.53
C ILE A 19 1.74 8.31 7.49
N ILE A 20 2.10 7.85 6.30
CA ILE A 20 1.16 7.50 5.23
C ILE A 20 1.34 6.02 4.91
N TYR A 21 0.24 5.28 4.91
CA TYR A 21 0.17 3.88 4.54
C TYR A 21 -0.77 3.74 3.36
N ALA A 22 -0.36 3.11 2.27
CA ALA A 22 -1.13 3.09 1.03
C ALA A 22 -1.11 1.70 0.36
N ASP A 23 -2.26 1.28 -0.14
CA ASP A 23 -2.42 0.09 -0.99
C ASP A 23 -3.16 0.48 -2.28
N PRO A 24 -2.49 1.15 -3.24
CA PRO A 24 -3.14 1.62 -4.44
C PRO A 24 -3.75 0.48 -5.25
N PRO A 25 -4.92 0.70 -5.89
CA PRO A 25 -5.57 -0.28 -6.75
C PRO A 25 -4.88 -0.33 -8.12
N TRP A 26 -3.70 -0.95 -8.16
CA TRP A 26 -2.87 -1.06 -9.36
C TRP A 26 -3.60 -1.73 -10.51
N SER A 27 -3.54 -1.13 -11.70
CA SER A 27 -3.98 -1.79 -12.92
C SER A 27 -2.90 -2.74 -13.45
N PHE A 28 -3.27 -3.98 -13.74
CA PHE A 28 -2.38 -4.98 -14.32
C PHE A 28 -2.70 -5.24 -15.78
N LYS A 29 -1.69 -5.16 -16.65
CA LYS A 29 -1.77 -5.75 -17.98
C LYS A 29 -1.54 -7.26 -17.85
N THR A 30 -2.58 -8.07 -17.96
CA THR A 30 -2.44 -9.53 -18.02
C THR A 30 -1.97 -9.94 -19.41
N TYR A 31 -0.96 -10.82 -19.50
CA TYR A 31 -0.42 -11.33 -20.77
C TYR A 31 -1.35 -12.30 -21.51
N SER A 32 -2.41 -12.78 -20.88
CA SER A 32 -3.38 -13.67 -21.52
C SER A 32 -4.79 -13.46 -21.03
N ASP A 33 -5.77 -13.63 -21.95
CA ASP A 33 -7.20 -13.54 -21.63
C ASP A 33 -7.66 -14.62 -20.62
N LYS A 34 -6.95 -15.74 -20.54
CA LYS A 34 -7.24 -16.82 -19.58
C LYS A 34 -6.97 -16.42 -18.10
N GLY A 35 -6.18 -15.38 -17.86
CA GLY A 35 -5.90 -14.86 -16.52
C GLY A 35 -6.88 -13.79 -16.04
N LYS A 36 -7.70 -13.22 -16.93
CA LYS A 36 -8.60 -12.09 -16.62
C LYS A 36 -9.61 -12.38 -15.51
N GLY A 37 -10.10 -13.62 -15.40
CA GLY A 37 -11.06 -14.00 -14.36
C GLY A 37 -10.53 -13.94 -12.91
N ARG A 38 -9.19 -13.80 -12.73
CA ARG A 38 -8.53 -13.69 -11.42
C ARG A 38 -7.77 -12.37 -11.25
N SER A 39 -7.92 -11.46 -12.21
CA SER A 39 -7.32 -10.12 -12.18
C SER A 39 -8.08 -9.21 -11.22
N ALA A 40 -7.36 -8.27 -10.60
CA ALA A 40 -7.93 -7.23 -9.75
C ALA A 40 -9.01 -6.41 -10.46
N ASP A 41 -8.87 -6.21 -11.77
CA ASP A 41 -9.81 -5.44 -12.63
C ASP A 41 -11.26 -5.96 -12.60
N ASN A 42 -11.47 -7.23 -12.21
CA ASN A 42 -12.81 -7.82 -12.12
C ASN A 42 -13.44 -7.71 -10.72
N HIS A 43 -12.69 -7.24 -9.73
CA HIS A 43 -13.14 -7.24 -8.34
C HIS A 43 -13.35 -5.85 -7.76
N TYR A 44 -12.65 -4.83 -8.27
CA TYR A 44 -12.79 -3.43 -7.86
C TYR A 44 -12.25 -2.48 -8.94
N PRO A 45 -12.69 -1.20 -8.95
CA PRO A 45 -12.15 -0.19 -9.86
C PRO A 45 -10.64 -0.05 -9.66
N VAL A 46 -9.88 -0.27 -10.72
CA VAL A 46 -8.43 -0.03 -10.74
C VAL A 46 -8.14 1.37 -11.24
N MET A 47 -7.02 1.95 -10.81
CA MET A 47 -6.51 3.22 -11.30
C MET A 47 -5.33 2.98 -12.24
N ASN A 48 -5.21 3.81 -13.28
CA ASN A 48 -3.98 3.82 -14.04
C ASN A 48 -2.85 4.50 -13.23
N ILE A 49 -1.60 4.20 -13.59
CA ILE A 49 -0.42 4.66 -12.83
C ILE A 49 -0.33 6.17 -12.82
N GLU A 50 -0.66 6.84 -13.91
CA GLU A 50 -0.60 8.31 -14.01
C GLU A 50 -1.65 8.97 -13.10
N ASP A 51 -2.84 8.39 -12.98
CA ASP A 51 -3.86 8.89 -12.04
C ASP A 51 -3.40 8.75 -10.59
N ILE A 52 -2.74 7.62 -10.24
CA ILE A 52 -2.16 7.42 -8.92
C ILE A 52 -1.05 8.44 -8.64
N LYS A 53 -0.15 8.68 -9.59
CA LYS A 53 0.92 9.68 -9.47
C LYS A 53 0.39 11.10 -9.26
N ASN A 54 -0.72 11.43 -9.93
CA ASN A 54 -1.32 12.76 -9.90
C ASN A 54 -2.22 13.02 -8.68
N LEU A 55 -2.39 12.05 -7.79
CA LEU A 55 -3.11 12.30 -6.54
C LEU A 55 -2.44 13.40 -5.73
N PRO A 56 -3.21 14.34 -5.14
CA PRO A 56 -2.68 15.50 -4.44
C PRO A 56 -2.19 15.15 -3.01
N ILE A 57 -1.38 14.09 -2.90
CA ILE A 57 -0.87 13.58 -1.62
C ILE A 57 -0.08 14.65 -0.86
N GLN A 58 0.59 15.55 -1.57
CA GLN A 58 1.38 16.63 -0.97
C GLN A 58 0.56 17.53 -0.04
N HIS A 59 -0.76 17.65 -0.25
CA HIS A 59 -1.64 18.44 0.63
C HIS A 59 -1.79 17.86 2.02
N ILE A 60 -1.51 16.58 2.22
CA ILE A 60 -1.67 15.90 3.51
C ILE A 60 -0.33 15.50 4.15
N VAL A 61 0.77 15.63 3.42
CA VAL A 61 2.10 15.24 3.91
C VAL A 61 2.65 16.29 4.88
N GLY A 62 3.10 15.86 6.06
CA GLY A 62 3.86 16.67 7.00
C GLY A 62 5.30 16.93 6.55
N ASP A 63 6.01 17.81 7.27
CA ASP A 63 7.40 18.15 6.94
C ASP A 63 8.33 16.94 7.08
N ASP A 64 8.14 16.16 8.16
CA ASP A 64 8.82 14.89 8.39
C ASP A 64 7.79 13.75 8.28
N CYS A 65 7.87 12.97 7.21
CA CYS A 65 6.88 11.94 6.92
C CYS A 65 7.51 10.66 6.38
N VAL A 66 6.96 9.52 6.80
CA VAL A 66 7.28 8.19 6.26
C VAL A 66 6.10 7.67 5.46
N LEU A 67 6.38 7.22 4.24
CA LEU A 67 5.42 6.54 3.37
C LEU A 67 5.71 5.05 3.34
N PHE A 68 4.67 4.26 3.53
CA PHE A 68 4.62 2.81 3.30
C PHE A 68 3.63 2.55 2.16
N ILE A 69 4.09 2.02 1.03
CA ILE A 69 3.24 1.76 -0.13
C ILE A 69 3.39 0.33 -0.63
N TRP A 70 2.28 -0.39 -0.70
CA TRP A 70 2.24 -1.74 -1.23
C TRP A 70 2.36 -1.76 -2.74
N VAL A 71 3.19 -2.68 -3.22
CA VAL A 71 3.35 -2.93 -4.65
C VAL A 71 3.62 -4.41 -4.89
N THR A 72 3.21 -4.90 -6.03
CA THR A 72 3.58 -6.24 -6.49
C THR A 72 4.92 -6.19 -7.21
N PHE A 73 5.69 -7.28 -7.20
CA PHE A 73 7.01 -7.32 -7.83
C PHE A 73 7.02 -6.87 -9.30
N PRO A 74 6.06 -7.25 -10.16
CA PRO A 74 6.05 -6.78 -11.54
C PRO A 74 5.91 -5.27 -11.71
N LEU A 75 5.34 -4.57 -10.72
CA LEU A 75 5.14 -3.12 -10.73
C LEU A 75 6.12 -2.38 -9.81
N LEU A 76 7.24 -3.01 -9.44
CA LEU A 76 8.20 -2.40 -8.52
C LEU A 76 8.73 -1.06 -9.03
N LYS A 77 9.04 -0.94 -10.32
CA LYS A 77 9.51 0.29 -10.93
C LYS A 77 8.45 1.38 -10.83
N GLU A 78 7.24 1.08 -11.23
CA GLU A 78 6.09 1.98 -11.18
C GLU A 78 5.76 2.38 -9.73
N GLY A 79 5.89 1.48 -8.78
CA GLY A 79 5.72 1.77 -7.36
C GLY A 79 6.73 2.78 -6.83
N ILE A 80 7.99 2.69 -7.26
CA ILE A 80 9.03 3.67 -6.92
C ILE A 80 8.71 5.02 -7.58
N GLU A 81 8.32 5.03 -8.85
CA GLU A 81 7.93 6.26 -9.55
C GLU A 81 6.75 6.97 -8.89
N VAL A 82 5.73 6.24 -8.44
CA VAL A 82 4.60 6.80 -7.68
C VAL A 82 5.07 7.40 -6.37
N LEU A 83 5.89 6.67 -5.59
CA LEU A 83 6.45 7.15 -4.33
C LEU A 83 7.22 8.47 -4.52
N GLU A 84 8.03 8.56 -5.57
CA GLU A 84 8.81 9.76 -5.90
C GLU A 84 7.91 10.91 -6.38
N SER A 85 6.88 10.63 -7.18
CA SER A 85 5.91 11.64 -7.63
C SER A 85 5.13 12.26 -6.47
N TRP A 86 4.93 11.52 -5.38
CA TRP A 86 4.32 12.01 -4.14
C TRP A 86 5.31 12.81 -3.26
N GLY A 87 6.56 13.02 -3.73
CA GLY A 87 7.57 13.83 -3.07
C GLY A 87 8.37 13.11 -2.00
N PHE A 88 8.39 11.78 -2.02
CA PHE A 88 9.19 10.96 -1.12
C PHE A 88 10.48 10.48 -1.80
N THR A 89 11.50 10.22 -1.00
CA THR A 89 12.73 9.55 -1.45
C THR A 89 12.66 8.08 -1.03
N TYR A 90 12.78 7.17 -1.99
CA TYR A 90 12.85 5.74 -1.71
C TYR A 90 14.04 5.41 -0.81
N LYS A 91 13.82 4.60 0.21
CA LYS A 91 14.85 4.15 1.15
C LYS A 91 15.10 2.66 1.09
N THR A 92 14.05 1.87 1.16
CA THR A 92 14.16 0.41 1.23
C THR A 92 12.79 -0.25 1.05
N ILE A 93 12.77 -1.58 1.05
CA ILE A 93 11.55 -2.34 1.31
C ILE A 93 11.30 -2.31 2.82
N GLY A 94 10.19 -1.70 3.24
CA GLY A 94 9.77 -1.64 4.64
C GLY A 94 9.30 -3.00 5.13
N PHE A 95 8.41 -3.65 4.37
CA PHE A 95 7.88 -4.97 4.70
C PHE A 95 7.83 -5.88 3.48
N ASN A 96 8.03 -7.17 3.71
CA ASN A 96 7.84 -8.23 2.73
C ASN A 96 6.87 -9.26 3.32
N TRP A 97 5.62 -9.25 2.84
CA TRP A 97 4.62 -10.22 3.26
C TRP A 97 4.79 -11.52 2.52
N VAL A 98 5.26 -12.55 3.23
CA VAL A 98 5.34 -13.93 2.75
C VAL A 98 4.02 -14.62 3.09
N LYS A 99 3.27 -14.99 2.06
CA LYS A 99 1.88 -15.44 2.17
C LYS A 99 1.80 -16.91 2.54
N ARG A 100 1.02 -17.21 3.60
CA ARG A 100 0.58 -18.58 3.91
C ARG A 100 -0.82 -18.83 3.39
N ASN A 101 -1.14 -20.08 3.15
CA ASN A 101 -2.51 -20.50 2.83
C ASN A 101 -3.47 -20.16 3.98
N LYS A 102 -4.76 -19.97 3.63
CA LYS A 102 -5.80 -19.52 4.56
C LYS A 102 -6.00 -20.49 5.74
N ILE A 103 -5.85 -21.79 5.50
CA ILE A 103 -6.17 -22.84 6.47
C ILE A 103 -4.93 -23.63 6.88
N SER A 104 -4.07 -23.98 5.92
CA SER A 104 -2.87 -24.78 6.17
C SER A 104 -1.63 -23.92 6.46
N ASP A 105 -0.62 -24.48 7.13
CA ASP A 105 0.66 -23.80 7.38
C ASP A 105 1.61 -23.82 6.19
N SER A 106 1.15 -24.31 5.04
CA SER A 106 1.93 -24.29 3.80
C SER A 106 1.96 -22.89 3.16
N TRP A 107 2.94 -22.66 2.31
CA TRP A 107 3.06 -21.42 1.54
C TRP A 107 1.93 -21.29 0.51
N PHE A 108 1.39 -20.10 0.37
CA PHE A 108 0.50 -19.77 -0.74
C PHE A 108 1.30 -19.64 -2.03
N TRP A 109 0.80 -20.21 -3.11
CA TRP A 109 1.40 -20.14 -4.43
C TRP A 109 0.44 -19.48 -5.42
N GLY A 110 0.77 -18.25 -5.79
CA GLY A 110 0.09 -17.53 -6.88
C GLY A 110 0.59 -17.93 -8.26
N LEU A 111 0.03 -17.34 -9.31
CA LEU A 111 0.47 -17.60 -10.69
C LEU A 111 1.85 -17.00 -10.95
N GLY A 112 2.06 -15.73 -10.61
CA GLY A 112 3.32 -15.00 -10.79
C GLY A 112 3.77 -14.84 -12.24
N TYR A 113 4.89 -14.13 -12.41
CA TYR A 113 5.61 -14.00 -13.67
C TYR A 113 6.86 -14.86 -13.57
N TRP A 114 7.07 -15.79 -14.52
CA TRP A 114 8.20 -16.74 -14.56
C TRP A 114 8.21 -17.72 -13.38
N THR A 115 8.20 -17.22 -12.16
CA THR A 115 8.17 -18.03 -10.95
C THR A 115 6.82 -17.90 -10.24
N ARG A 116 6.45 -18.86 -9.39
CA ARG A 116 5.25 -18.79 -8.57
C ARG A 116 5.38 -17.66 -7.56
N SER A 117 4.43 -16.71 -7.58
CA SER A 117 4.40 -15.60 -6.64
C SER A 117 3.81 -16.03 -5.31
N ASN A 118 4.50 -15.74 -4.22
CA ASN A 118 4.01 -16.01 -2.86
C ASN A 118 4.27 -14.86 -1.88
N SER A 119 4.75 -13.73 -2.35
CA SER A 119 4.93 -12.56 -1.51
C SER A 119 4.52 -11.25 -2.18
N GLU A 120 4.31 -10.24 -1.37
CA GLU A 120 4.12 -8.85 -1.78
C GLU A 120 5.02 -7.95 -0.94
N ILE A 121 5.45 -6.84 -1.51
CA ILE A 121 6.36 -5.91 -0.86
C ILE A 121 5.69 -4.58 -0.57
N CYS A 122 6.06 -3.98 0.55
CA CYS A 122 5.69 -2.65 0.95
C CYS A 122 6.94 -1.78 0.92
N LEU A 123 7.00 -0.82 0.00
CA LEU A 123 8.13 0.10 -0.10
C LEU A 123 8.08 1.10 1.04
N LEU A 124 9.26 1.56 1.48
CA LEU A 124 9.42 2.64 2.43
C LEU A 124 10.13 3.81 1.78
N GLY A 125 9.50 4.97 1.83
CA GLY A 125 10.07 6.25 1.45
C GLY A 125 9.97 7.29 2.56
N THR A 126 10.83 8.29 2.52
CA THR A 126 10.81 9.40 3.51
C THR A 126 10.78 10.76 2.83
N LYS A 127 10.12 11.71 3.47
CA LYS A 127 10.23 13.14 3.19
C LYS A 127 10.73 13.83 4.47
N GLY A 128 11.59 14.83 4.33
CA GLY A 128 12.24 15.46 5.49
C GLY A 128 13.21 14.52 6.20
N ASN A 129 13.21 14.55 7.53
CA ASN A 129 14.10 13.77 8.36
C ASN A 129 13.36 13.01 9.49
N PRO A 130 12.35 12.18 9.14
CA PRO A 130 11.62 11.43 10.15
C PRO A 130 12.54 10.46 10.90
N LYS A 131 12.25 10.24 12.19
CA LYS A 131 13.03 9.35 13.06
C LYS A 131 12.24 8.08 13.32
N ARG A 132 12.92 6.93 13.28
CA ARG A 132 12.39 5.70 13.85
C ARG A 132 12.61 5.70 15.35
N ILE A 133 11.65 5.16 16.11
CA ILE A 133 11.76 5.01 17.57
C ILE A 133 12.17 3.59 17.98
N SER A 134 12.01 2.61 17.09
CA SER A 134 12.40 1.22 17.33
C SER A 134 13.39 0.74 16.26
N ALA A 135 14.37 -0.05 16.67
CA ALA A 135 15.30 -0.75 15.80
C ALA A 135 14.96 -2.25 15.67
N GLY A 136 13.95 -2.73 16.41
CA GLY A 136 13.61 -4.15 16.51
C GLY A 136 12.51 -4.62 15.55
N VAL A 137 11.93 -3.73 14.75
CA VAL A 137 10.84 -4.11 13.85
C VAL A 137 11.37 -4.92 12.67
N HIS A 138 10.85 -6.14 12.51
CA HIS A 138 11.26 -7.07 11.48
C HIS A 138 10.58 -6.79 10.14
N GLN A 139 11.33 -6.92 9.05
CA GLN A 139 10.87 -6.68 7.69
C GLN A 139 9.92 -7.78 7.18
N ILE A 140 10.21 -9.05 7.49
CA ILE A 140 9.39 -10.17 7.03
C ILE A 140 8.10 -10.22 7.84
N VAL A 141 6.99 -10.28 7.10
CA VAL A 141 5.65 -10.53 7.63
C VAL A 141 5.21 -11.89 7.13
N ASP A 142 5.25 -12.90 7.99
CA ASP A 142 4.76 -14.24 7.71
C ASP A 142 3.32 -14.33 8.21
N ASP A 143 2.35 -14.25 7.29
CA ASP A 143 0.93 -14.20 7.65
C ASP A 143 0.05 -14.85 6.59
N ARG A 144 -1.14 -15.27 7.00
CA ARG A 144 -2.11 -15.96 6.15
C ARG A 144 -2.80 -14.98 5.21
N ILE A 145 -3.12 -15.45 4.01
CA ILE A 145 -4.05 -14.73 3.14
C ILE A 145 -5.43 -14.67 3.78
N MET A 146 -6.06 -13.51 3.70
CA MET A 146 -7.40 -13.24 4.20
C MET A 146 -8.42 -13.09 3.07
N LYS A 147 -9.36 -12.16 3.19
CA LYS A 147 -10.24 -11.73 2.10
C LYS A 147 -9.41 -11.15 0.95
N HIS A 148 -9.96 -11.11 -0.26
CA HIS A 148 -9.26 -10.59 -1.43
C HIS A 148 -8.54 -9.27 -1.14
N SER A 149 -7.24 -9.25 -1.43
CA SER A 149 -6.36 -8.07 -1.35
C SER A 149 -6.15 -7.46 0.04
N LYS A 150 -6.77 -7.97 1.11
CA LYS A 150 -6.54 -7.44 2.47
C LYS A 150 -5.10 -7.71 2.88
N LYS A 151 -4.38 -6.65 3.26
CA LYS A 151 -3.02 -6.73 3.81
C LYS A 151 -3.07 -7.11 5.29
N PRO A 152 -2.00 -7.74 5.82
CA PRO A 152 -1.94 -8.14 7.22
C PRO A 152 -2.08 -6.94 8.19
N ASP A 153 -2.98 -7.06 9.17
CA ASP A 153 -3.18 -6.02 10.19
C ASP A 153 -1.94 -5.78 11.06
N THR A 154 -1.09 -6.81 11.18
CA THR A 154 0.21 -6.74 11.86
C THR A 154 1.14 -5.66 11.27
N VAL A 155 0.98 -5.31 9.99
CA VAL A 155 1.78 -4.26 9.36
C VAL A 155 1.46 -2.89 9.95
N ARG A 156 0.18 -2.56 10.20
CA ARG A 156 -0.20 -1.30 10.86
C ARG A 156 0.40 -1.19 12.25
N GLN A 157 0.41 -2.29 13.01
CA GLN A 157 1.02 -2.34 14.35
C GLN A 157 2.53 -2.11 14.28
N ARG A 158 3.22 -2.79 13.35
CA ARG A 158 4.67 -2.62 13.13
C ARG A 158 5.05 -1.22 12.67
N ILE A 159 4.21 -0.56 11.87
CA ILE A 159 4.42 0.83 11.47
C ILE A 159 4.41 1.75 12.71
N VAL A 160 3.43 1.58 13.60
CA VAL A 160 3.35 2.36 14.85
C VAL A 160 4.52 2.03 15.79
N GLU A 161 4.91 0.77 15.91
CA GLU A 161 6.10 0.36 16.67
C GLU A 161 7.38 1.00 16.11
N LEU A 162 7.52 1.06 14.79
CA LEU A 162 8.70 1.64 14.13
C LEU A 162 8.77 3.16 14.27
N CYS A 163 7.65 3.84 14.01
CA CYS A 163 7.59 5.30 13.83
C CYS A 163 7.06 6.04 15.05
N GLY A 164 6.35 5.37 15.97
CA GLY A 164 5.67 5.97 17.11
C GLY A 164 4.21 6.29 16.83
N ASP A 165 3.51 6.75 17.88
CA ASP A 165 2.11 7.17 17.84
C ASP A 165 1.99 8.60 17.28
N LEU A 166 2.22 8.72 15.98
CA LEU A 166 2.17 9.98 15.22
C LEU A 166 0.87 10.10 14.42
N PRO A 167 0.50 11.33 13.99
CA PRO A 167 -0.59 11.52 13.02
C PRO A 167 -0.39 10.63 11.79
N ARG A 168 -1.37 9.77 11.50
CA ARG A 168 -1.28 8.75 10.46
C ARG A 168 -2.57 8.59 9.69
N ILE A 169 -2.43 8.25 8.41
CA ILE A 169 -3.54 7.99 7.50
C ILE A 169 -3.27 6.75 6.65
N GLU A 170 -4.32 5.97 6.42
CA GLU A 170 -4.33 4.90 5.41
C GLU A 170 -5.08 5.38 4.17
N LEU A 171 -4.38 5.33 3.02
CA LEU A 171 -4.94 5.67 1.71
C LEU A 171 -5.43 4.40 1.02
N PHE A 172 -6.53 4.52 0.27
CA PHE A 172 -7.25 3.42 -0.36
C PHE A 172 -7.78 2.41 0.65
N ALA A 173 -8.10 2.90 1.84
CA ALA A 173 -8.60 2.10 2.94
C ALA A 173 -9.95 1.46 2.61
N ARG A 174 -10.15 0.23 3.09
CA ARG A 174 -11.41 -0.54 2.99
C ARG A 174 -12.10 -0.73 4.34
N GLU A 175 -11.45 -0.32 5.39
CA GLU A 175 -11.94 -0.35 6.75
C GLU A 175 -11.30 0.79 7.53
N LYS A 176 -11.91 1.19 8.65
CA LYS A 176 -11.37 2.23 9.52
C LYS A 176 -10.78 1.60 10.78
N PRO A 177 -9.47 1.31 10.81
CA PRO A 177 -8.84 0.78 12.00
C PRO A 177 -8.67 1.86 13.07
N ASP A 178 -8.67 1.44 14.34
CA ASP A 178 -8.49 2.34 15.47
C ASP A 178 -7.17 3.11 15.39
N GLY A 179 -7.25 4.42 15.65
CA GLY A 179 -6.11 5.32 15.66
C GLY A 179 -5.56 5.67 14.26
N TRP A 180 -6.24 5.31 13.19
CA TRP A 180 -5.91 5.70 11.82
C TRP A 180 -7.00 6.60 11.24
N ASP A 181 -6.60 7.71 10.63
CA ASP A 181 -7.46 8.37 9.66
C ASP A 181 -7.45 7.54 8.37
N VAL A 182 -8.50 7.65 7.58
CA VAL A 182 -8.67 6.82 6.37
C VAL A 182 -9.16 7.65 5.20
N TRP A 183 -8.71 7.26 4.01
CA TRP A 183 -9.22 7.77 2.75
C TRP A 183 -9.34 6.61 1.76
N GLY A 184 -10.51 6.42 1.18
CA GLY A 184 -10.79 5.33 0.25
C GLY A 184 -12.25 5.28 -0.15
N ASN A 185 -12.59 4.39 -1.07
CA ASN A 185 -13.95 4.28 -1.62
C ASN A 185 -14.91 3.45 -0.76
N GLU A 186 -14.37 2.70 0.19
CA GLU A 186 -15.13 1.76 1.01
C GLU A 186 -15.27 2.22 2.47
N VAL A 187 -14.79 3.45 2.80
CA VAL A 187 -14.78 4.06 4.15
C VAL A 187 -15.44 5.40 4.20
#